data_10569f1567df781c881953c759b78954
#
_entry.id   10569f1567df781c881953c759b78954
#
_cell.length_a   1.000
_cell.length_b   1.000
_cell.length_c   1.000
_cell.angle_alpha   90.00
_cell.angle_beta   90.00
_cell.angle_gamma   90.00
#
_symmetry.space_group_name_H-M   'P 1'
#
loop_
_entity.id
_entity.type
_entity.pdbx_description
1 polymer ?
#
loop_
_entity_poly.entity_id
_entity_poly.type
_entity_poly.pdbx_seq_one_letter_code
_entity_poly.pdbx_strand_id
1 'polypeptide(L)'
;MRNKKKMAASPVSTLFLEFSRAKLIEQYWPRLRSCVESLTDEQIWWRPNDASNSIGNLLLHLNGNVQQWLVASFDRLTDARDRPAEFAERRHVPAADLLEQLGSTLERASGVLSRLTEAELRATYHIQGYTVSGVHAVYQVVEHFGIHYGQIVYITKLIGGKDLGFYRELTRTGRPSTERE
;
A
#
# COMPACT_ATOMS: atom_id res chain seq x y z
N MET A 1 -29.64 30.15 24.00
CA MET A 1 -29.79 29.41 22.72
C MET A 1 -28.40 29.10 22.16
N ARG A 2 -27.92 27.84 22.28
CA ARG A 2 -26.63 27.42 21.72
C ARG A 2 -26.82 27.11 20.22
N ASN A 3 -26.21 27.92 19.39
CA ASN A 3 -26.17 27.75 17.94
C ASN A 3 -25.33 26.48 17.62
N LYS A 4 -25.98 25.35 17.40
CA LYS A 4 -25.32 24.15 16.84
C LYS A 4 -24.96 24.46 15.39
N LYS A 5 -23.72 24.92 15.16
CA LYS A 5 -23.14 25.00 13.82
C LYS A 5 -23.22 23.60 13.22
N LYS A 6 -24.14 23.39 12.27
CA LYS A 6 -24.28 22.14 11.51
C LYS A 6 -22.97 21.99 10.73
N MET A 7 -22.07 21.08 11.16
CA MET A 7 -20.88 20.76 10.38
C MET A 7 -21.35 20.27 9.02
N ALA A 8 -20.92 20.92 7.96
CA ALA A 8 -21.17 20.44 6.61
C ALA A 8 -20.46 19.09 6.45
N ALA A 9 -21.15 18.11 5.86
CA ALA A 9 -20.54 16.82 5.57
C ALA A 9 -19.35 17.01 4.61
N SER A 10 -18.24 16.31 4.90
CA SER A 10 -17.07 16.32 4.01
C SER A 10 -17.44 15.82 2.61
N PRO A 11 -16.91 16.41 1.52
CA PRO A 11 -17.09 15.88 0.18
C PRO A 11 -16.69 14.40 0.08
N VAL A 12 -17.37 13.63 -0.76
CA VAL A 12 -17.04 12.19 -0.97
C VAL A 12 -15.60 12.03 -1.45
N SER A 13 -15.09 12.97 -2.26
CA SER A 13 -13.70 12.99 -2.70
C SER A 13 -12.72 13.07 -1.53
N THR A 14 -13.00 13.91 -0.53
CA THR A 14 -12.17 14.01 0.69
C THR A 14 -12.19 12.71 1.48
N LEU A 15 -13.38 12.16 1.74
CA LEU A 15 -13.51 10.87 2.45
C LEU A 15 -12.81 9.73 1.73
N PHE A 16 -12.88 9.70 0.40
CA PHE A 16 -12.19 8.70 -0.42
C PHE A 16 -10.66 8.80 -0.27
N LEU A 17 -10.10 10.00 -0.33
CA LEU A 17 -8.66 10.23 -0.20
C LEU A 17 -8.16 9.92 1.22
N GLU A 18 -8.88 10.38 2.24
CA GLU A 18 -8.57 10.10 3.65
C GLU A 18 -8.58 8.59 3.92
N PHE A 19 -9.61 7.88 3.47
CA PHE A 19 -9.72 6.45 3.64
C PHE A 19 -8.64 5.68 2.85
N SER A 20 -8.34 6.10 1.63
CA SER A 20 -7.26 5.52 0.81
C SER A 20 -5.89 5.66 1.49
N ARG A 21 -5.61 6.86 2.02
CA ARG A 21 -4.39 7.14 2.78
C ARG A 21 -4.32 6.29 4.05
N ALA A 22 -5.39 6.25 4.84
CA ALA A 22 -5.45 5.46 6.06
C ALA A 22 -5.24 3.96 5.78
N LYS A 23 -5.82 3.43 4.69
CA LYS A 23 -5.58 2.03 4.28
C LYS A 23 -4.12 1.73 3.99
N LEU A 24 -3.46 2.57 3.20
CA LEU A 24 -2.06 2.35 2.83
C LEU A 24 -1.12 2.55 4.01
N ILE A 25 -1.23 3.70 4.70
CA ILE A 25 -0.23 4.19 5.66
C ILE A 25 -0.48 3.68 7.08
N GLU A 26 -1.75 3.61 7.51
CA GLU A 26 -2.07 3.31 8.91
C GLU A 26 -2.47 1.84 9.11
N GLN A 27 -2.93 1.16 8.05
CA GLN A 27 -3.35 -0.23 8.15
C GLN A 27 -2.38 -1.21 7.49
N TYR A 28 -2.11 -1.06 6.17
CA TYR A 28 -1.32 -2.05 5.44
C TYR A 28 0.16 -1.94 5.75
N TRP A 29 0.73 -0.73 5.69
CA TRP A 29 2.16 -0.54 5.86
C TRP A 29 2.71 -1.05 7.20
N PRO A 30 2.16 -0.70 8.39
CA PRO A 30 2.69 -1.19 9.66
C PRO A 30 2.63 -2.72 9.78
N ARG A 31 1.57 -3.34 9.26
CA ARG A 31 1.40 -4.79 9.29
C ARG A 31 2.35 -5.50 8.33
N LEU A 32 2.52 -4.96 7.12
CA LEU A 32 3.48 -5.47 6.14
C LEU A 32 4.90 -5.38 6.70
N ARG A 33 5.28 -4.24 7.27
CA ARG A 33 6.56 -4.03 7.91
C ARG A 33 6.80 -5.05 9.03
N SER A 34 5.82 -5.27 9.91
CA SER A 34 5.89 -6.29 10.97
C SER A 34 6.07 -7.71 10.40
N CYS A 35 5.43 -8.05 9.28
CA CYS A 35 5.66 -9.33 8.60
C CYS A 35 7.12 -9.47 8.17
N VAL A 36 7.65 -8.48 7.47
CA VAL A 36 9.01 -8.50 6.92
C VAL A 36 10.06 -8.54 8.04
N GLU A 37 9.91 -7.70 9.08
CA GLU A 37 10.82 -7.66 10.23
C GLU A 37 10.82 -8.96 11.07
N SER A 38 9.83 -9.83 10.89
CA SER A 38 9.75 -11.13 11.58
C SER A 38 10.50 -12.26 10.86
N LEU A 39 11.07 -12.00 9.69
CA LEU A 39 11.71 -12.97 8.81
C LEU A 39 13.19 -12.62 8.58
N THR A 40 14.00 -13.64 8.25
CA THR A 40 15.38 -13.44 7.78
C THR A 40 15.41 -13.07 6.30
N ASP A 41 16.55 -12.54 5.82
CA ASP A 41 16.72 -12.21 4.40
C ASP A 41 16.54 -13.44 3.49
N GLU A 42 16.99 -14.62 3.89
CA GLU A 42 16.77 -15.86 3.15
C GLU A 42 15.28 -16.19 3.07
N GLN A 43 14.53 -15.99 4.15
CA GLN A 43 13.07 -16.20 4.17
C GLN A 43 12.32 -15.19 3.32
N ILE A 44 12.77 -13.94 3.26
CA ILE A 44 12.22 -12.89 2.40
C ILE A 44 12.35 -13.25 0.91
N TRP A 45 13.44 -13.91 0.54
CA TRP A 45 13.71 -14.32 -0.85
C TRP A 45 13.26 -15.76 -1.15
N TRP A 46 12.76 -16.49 -0.17
CA TRP A 46 12.23 -17.85 -0.36
C TRP A 46 11.01 -17.87 -1.29
N ARG A 47 10.91 -18.90 -2.11
CA ARG A 47 9.79 -19.18 -3.00
C ARG A 47 9.48 -20.68 -3.00
N PRO A 48 8.19 -21.07 -3.06
CA PRO A 48 7.80 -22.48 -3.10
C PRO A 48 8.21 -23.17 -4.43
N ASN A 49 8.33 -22.39 -5.52
CA ASN A 49 8.71 -22.84 -6.86
C ASN A 49 9.10 -21.63 -7.73
N ASP A 50 9.60 -21.88 -8.95
CA ASP A 50 10.08 -20.84 -9.86
C ASP A 50 8.98 -19.95 -10.44
N ALA A 51 7.73 -20.42 -10.47
CA ALA A 51 6.59 -19.64 -10.94
C ALA A 51 6.04 -18.66 -9.87
N SER A 52 6.50 -18.78 -8.63
CA SER A 52 6.03 -17.96 -7.51
C SER A 52 6.97 -16.79 -7.24
N ASN A 53 6.42 -15.69 -6.77
CA ASN A 53 7.18 -14.53 -6.31
C ASN A 53 7.57 -14.72 -4.83
N SER A 54 8.77 -14.26 -4.47
CA SER A 54 9.19 -14.08 -3.09
C SER A 54 8.57 -12.82 -2.48
N ILE A 55 8.64 -12.69 -1.14
CA ILE A 55 8.27 -11.44 -0.46
C ILE A 55 9.13 -10.28 -1.00
N GLY A 56 10.44 -10.49 -1.23
CA GLY A 56 11.32 -9.48 -1.81
C GLY A 56 10.84 -8.97 -3.18
N ASN A 57 10.45 -9.88 -4.09
CA ASN A 57 9.87 -9.47 -5.37
C ASN A 57 8.57 -8.67 -5.18
N LEU A 58 7.70 -9.07 -4.24
CA LEU A 58 6.45 -8.36 -3.96
C LEU A 58 6.70 -6.96 -3.37
N LEU A 59 7.72 -6.78 -2.54
CA LEU A 59 8.10 -5.47 -2.00
C LEU A 59 8.60 -4.53 -3.10
N LEU A 60 9.50 -5.01 -3.98
CA LEU A 60 9.94 -4.26 -5.15
C LEU A 60 8.76 -3.86 -6.03
N HIS A 61 7.85 -4.81 -6.26
CA HIS A 61 6.67 -4.60 -7.09
C HIS A 61 5.70 -3.58 -6.49
N LEU A 62 5.44 -3.64 -5.18
CA LEU A 62 4.63 -2.65 -4.48
C LEU A 62 5.26 -1.26 -4.54
N ASN A 63 6.58 -1.17 -4.32
CA ASN A 63 7.32 0.09 -4.43
C ASN A 63 7.17 0.70 -5.83
N GLY A 64 7.44 -0.08 -6.88
CA GLY A 64 7.31 0.37 -8.27
C GLY A 64 5.87 0.76 -8.62
N ASN A 65 4.87 0.02 -8.13
CA ASN A 65 3.46 0.34 -8.38
C ASN A 65 3.04 1.66 -7.74
N VAL A 66 3.30 1.85 -6.46
CA VAL A 66 2.97 3.10 -5.73
C VAL A 66 3.71 4.30 -6.36
N GLN A 67 5.00 4.13 -6.68
CA GLN A 67 5.81 5.16 -7.31
C GLN A 67 5.21 5.59 -8.65
N GLN A 68 4.86 4.63 -9.52
CA GLN A 68 4.34 4.92 -10.86
C GLN A 68 2.93 5.51 -10.82
N TRP A 69 2.00 4.83 -10.13
CA TRP A 69 0.57 5.13 -10.18
C TRP A 69 0.15 6.32 -9.33
N LEU A 70 0.84 6.60 -8.21
CA LEU A 70 0.55 7.75 -7.37
C LEU A 70 1.60 8.84 -7.54
N VAL A 71 2.85 8.56 -7.20
CA VAL A 71 3.85 9.62 -7.10
C VAL A 71 4.16 10.22 -8.46
N ALA A 72 4.61 9.40 -9.43
CA ALA A 72 5.01 9.90 -10.74
C ALA A 72 3.83 10.51 -11.51
N SER A 73 2.67 9.86 -11.46
CA SER A 73 1.50 10.30 -12.23
C SER A 73 0.93 11.64 -11.76
N PHE A 74 0.81 11.85 -10.45
CA PHE A 74 0.22 13.10 -9.93
C PHE A 74 1.25 14.22 -9.77
N ASP A 75 2.53 13.90 -9.58
CA ASP A 75 3.63 14.88 -9.57
C ASP A 75 4.18 15.17 -10.98
N ARG A 76 3.64 14.50 -12.01
CA ARG A 76 4.05 14.64 -13.41
C ARG A 76 5.56 14.38 -13.61
N LEU A 77 6.07 13.37 -12.91
CA LEU A 77 7.45 12.95 -13.03
C LEU A 77 7.60 11.94 -14.18
N THR A 78 8.82 11.86 -14.71
CA THR A 78 9.15 10.80 -15.68
C THR A 78 9.01 9.43 -15.01
N ASP A 79 8.26 8.54 -15.67
CA ASP A 79 8.14 7.15 -15.26
C ASP A 79 9.42 6.39 -15.68
N ALA A 80 10.15 5.86 -14.68
CA ALA A 80 11.36 5.08 -14.88
C ALA A 80 11.20 3.63 -14.40
N ARG A 81 9.95 3.15 -14.23
CA ARG A 81 9.67 1.82 -13.70
C ARG A 81 10.10 0.72 -14.66
N ASP A 82 10.88 -0.23 -14.17
CA ASP A 82 11.17 -1.50 -14.84
C ASP A 82 10.45 -2.66 -14.14
N ARG A 83 9.18 -2.88 -14.50
CA ARG A 83 8.36 -3.95 -13.90
C ARG A 83 8.93 -5.36 -14.12
N PRO A 84 9.47 -5.73 -15.29
CA PRO A 84 10.13 -7.02 -15.47
C PRO A 84 11.29 -7.24 -14.49
N ALA A 85 12.13 -6.24 -14.22
CA ALA A 85 13.23 -6.34 -13.27
C ALA A 85 12.76 -6.60 -11.84
N GLU A 86 11.61 -6.06 -11.40
CA GLU A 86 11.04 -6.31 -10.08
C GLU A 86 10.82 -7.82 -9.82
N PHE A 87 10.34 -8.54 -10.82
CA PHE A 87 10.07 -9.98 -10.74
C PHE A 87 11.27 -10.87 -11.08
N ALA A 88 12.24 -10.33 -11.84
CA ALA A 88 13.46 -11.03 -12.19
C ALA A 88 14.55 -10.96 -11.12
N GLU A 89 14.40 -10.09 -10.11
CA GLU A 89 15.43 -9.89 -9.08
C GLU A 89 15.69 -11.19 -8.27
N ARG A 90 16.96 -11.52 -8.12
CA ARG A 90 17.46 -12.74 -7.43
C ARG A 90 18.67 -12.46 -6.52
N ARG A 91 19.14 -11.22 -6.45
CA ARG A 91 20.37 -10.85 -5.73
C ARG A 91 20.21 -10.73 -4.21
N HIS A 92 19.04 -11.02 -3.65
CA HIS A 92 18.79 -10.95 -2.22
C HIS A 92 19.10 -9.57 -1.63
N VAL A 93 18.45 -8.52 -2.18
CA VAL A 93 18.49 -7.19 -1.57
C VAL A 93 18.05 -7.28 -0.11
N PRO A 94 18.78 -6.67 0.84
CA PRO A 94 18.46 -6.73 2.26
C PRO A 94 17.03 -6.26 2.55
N ALA A 95 16.35 -6.93 3.48
CA ALA A 95 14.98 -6.57 3.86
C ALA A 95 14.86 -5.12 4.36
N ALA A 96 15.88 -4.63 5.07
CA ALA A 96 15.93 -3.26 5.55
C ALA A 96 15.89 -2.23 4.40
N ASP A 97 16.65 -2.47 3.32
CA ASP A 97 16.71 -1.59 2.15
C ASP A 97 15.36 -1.59 1.40
N LEU A 98 14.72 -2.77 1.28
CA LEU A 98 13.40 -2.88 0.67
C LEU A 98 12.32 -2.13 1.47
N LEU A 99 12.37 -2.22 2.79
CA LEU A 99 11.45 -1.49 3.68
C LEU A 99 11.70 0.01 3.65
N GLU A 100 12.96 0.47 3.63
CA GLU A 100 13.30 1.88 3.52
C GLU A 100 12.78 2.48 2.21
N GLN A 101 13.03 1.81 1.07
CA GLN A 101 12.57 2.25 -0.24
C GLN A 101 11.04 2.35 -0.29
N LEU A 102 10.33 1.28 0.11
CA LEU A 102 8.86 1.29 0.10
C LEU A 102 8.31 2.32 1.08
N GLY A 103 8.89 2.46 2.28
CA GLY A 103 8.49 3.44 3.28
C GLY A 103 8.60 4.88 2.75
N SER A 104 9.74 5.23 2.16
CA SER A 104 9.96 6.55 1.54
C SER A 104 8.95 6.81 0.41
N THR A 105 8.66 5.82 -0.44
CA THR A 105 7.67 5.95 -1.51
C THR A 105 6.25 6.14 -0.95
N LEU A 106 5.90 5.43 0.13
CA LEU A 106 4.60 5.58 0.80
C LEU A 106 4.44 6.95 1.46
N GLU A 107 5.49 7.51 2.05
CA GLU A 107 5.47 8.88 2.59
C GLU A 107 5.17 9.91 1.48
N ARG A 108 5.83 9.78 0.33
CA ARG A 108 5.56 10.63 -0.83
C ARG A 108 4.13 10.46 -1.34
N ALA A 109 3.65 9.21 -1.45
CA ALA A 109 2.27 8.91 -1.84
C ALA A 109 1.25 9.48 -0.85
N SER A 110 1.53 9.42 0.46
CA SER A 110 0.73 10.08 1.49
C SER A 110 0.63 11.59 1.28
N GLY A 111 1.74 12.24 0.94
CA GLY A 111 1.76 13.66 0.57
C GLY A 111 0.91 13.95 -0.66
N VAL A 112 0.98 13.12 -1.70
CA VAL A 112 0.13 13.21 -2.88
C VAL A 112 -1.35 13.11 -2.49
N LEU A 113 -1.74 12.05 -1.79
CA LEU A 113 -3.15 11.82 -1.39
C LEU A 113 -3.72 12.95 -0.53
N SER A 114 -2.89 13.58 0.32
CA SER A 114 -3.32 14.66 1.21
C SER A 114 -3.64 15.97 0.49
N ARG A 115 -3.17 16.17 -0.75
CA ARG A 115 -3.32 17.43 -1.50
C ARG A 115 -4.14 17.32 -2.78
N LEU A 116 -4.52 16.09 -3.20
CA LEU A 116 -5.31 15.89 -4.42
C LEU A 116 -6.66 16.60 -4.33
N THR A 117 -6.98 17.29 -5.41
CA THR A 117 -8.26 17.98 -5.60
C THR A 117 -9.27 17.10 -6.32
N GLU A 118 -10.55 17.46 -6.21
CA GLU A 118 -11.61 16.79 -6.98
C GLU A 118 -11.39 16.92 -8.49
N ALA A 119 -10.83 18.03 -8.96
CA ALA A 119 -10.49 18.22 -10.37
C ALA A 119 -9.43 17.21 -10.83
N GLU A 120 -8.38 16.97 -10.05
CA GLU A 120 -7.36 15.97 -10.34
C GLU A 120 -7.90 14.55 -10.27
N LEU A 121 -8.80 14.25 -9.33
CA LEU A 121 -9.47 12.94 -9.27
C LEU A 121 -10.33 12.66 -10.51
N ARG A 122 -10.91 13.69 -11.12
CA ARG A 122 -11.71 13.58 -12.36
C ARG A 122 -10.86 13.63 -13.63
N ALA A 123 -9.65 14.14 -13.56
CA ALA A 123 -8.77 14.26 -14.70
C ALA A 123 -8.34 12.91 -15.27
N THR A 124 -7.94 12.91 -16.52
CA THR A 124 -7.46 11.72 -17.24
C THR A 124 -5.94 11.63 -17.15
N TYR A 125 -5.45 10.42 -16.88
CA TYR A 125 -4.04 10.06 -16.78
C TYR A 125 -3.73 8.89 -17.72
N HIS A 126 -2.51 8.86 -18.23
CA HIS A 126 -1.97 7.75 -19.02
C HIS A 126 -0.89 7.05 -18.20
N ILE A 127 -1.20 5.86 -17.67
CA ILE A 127 -0.34 5.15 -16.74
C ILE A 127 -0.20 3.71 -17.20
N GLN A 128 1.03 3.24 -17.40
CA GLN A 128 1.32 1.84 -17.78
C GLN A 128 0.54 1.37 -19.03
N GLY A 129 0.29 2.27 -19.97
CA GLY A 129 -0.48 1.99 -21.19
C GLY A 129 -2.00 2.09 -21.04
N TYR A 130 -2.51 2.35 -19.82
CA TYR A 130 -3.93 2.56 -19.56
C TYR A 130 -4.30 4.04 -19.58
N THR A 131 -5.53 4.32 -20.00
CA THR A 131 -6.14 5.64 -19.87
C THR A 131 -7.18 5.58 -18.75
N VAL A 132 -6.95 6.28 -17.65
CA VAL A 132 -7.72 6.15 -16.41
C VAL A 132 -8.02 7.51 -15.79
N SER A 133 -9.05 7.59 -14.93
CA SER A 133 -9.27 8.77 -14.08
C SER A 133 -8.34 8.75 -12.85
N GLY A 134 -8.17 9.91 -12.21
CA GLY A 134 -7.44 9.99 -10.94
C GLY A 134 -8.06 9.12 -9.83
N VAL A 135 -9.41 9.03 -9.77
CA VAL A 135 -10.10 8.11 -8.84
C VAL A 135 -9.67 6.67 -9.11
N HIS A 136 -9.65 6.25 -10.37
CA HIS A 136 -9.23 4.90 -10.75
C HIS A 136 -7.76 4.65 -10.38
N ALA A 137 -6.87 5.62 -10.63
CA ALA A 137 -5.45 5.48 -10.28
C ALA A 137 -5.23 5.29 -8.78
N VAL A 138 -5.91 6.07 -7.92
CA VAL A 138 -5.85 5.93 -6.46
C VAL A 138 -6.42 4.58 -6.01
N TYR A 139 -7.60 4.21 -6.50
CA TYR A 139 -8.24 2.94 -6.13
C TYR A 139 -7.39 1.73 -6.54
N GLN A 140 -6.84 1.75 -7.76
CA GLN A 140 -5.93 0.72 -8.27
C GLN A 140 -4.76 0.47 -7.31
N VAL A 141 -4.14 1.52 -6.78
CA VAL A 141 -3.01 1.34 -5.84
C VAL A 141 -3.47 0.72 -4.53
N VAL A 142 -4.61 1.18 -3.96
CA VAL A 142 -5.11 0.66 -2.67
C VAL A 142 -5.51 -0.81 -2.78
N GLU A 143 -6.24 -1.18 -3.85
CA GLU A 143 -6.64 -2.56 -4.13
C GLU A 143 -5.42 -3.45 -4.36
N HIS A 144 -4.53 -3.06 -5.26
CA HIS A 144 -3.33 -3.79 -5.62
C HIS A 144 -2.39 -4.01 -4.43
N PHE A 145 -2.22 -2.96 -3.62
CA PHE A 145 -1.46 -3.07 -2.37
C PHE A 145 -2.10 -4.09 -1.41
N GLY A 146 -3.42 -4.05 -1.27
CA GLY A 146 -4.18 -5.00 -0.46
C GLY A 146 -4.02 -6.45 -0.91
N ILE A 147 -4.03 -6.71 -2.23
CA ILE A 147 -3.81 -8.04 -2.81
C ILE A 147 -2.42 -8.58 -2.42
N HIS A 148 -1.36 -7.80 -2.67
CA HIS A 148 0.00 -8.24 -2.39
C HIS A 148 0.34 -8.25 -0.89
N TYR A 149 -0.23 -7.33 -0.11
CA TYR A 149 -0.17 -7.40 1.35
C TYR A 149 -0.74 -8.74 1.86
N GLY A 150 -1.90 -9.16 1.34
CA GLY A 150 -2.49 -10.46 1.69
C GLY A 150 -1.58 -11.64 1.36
N GLN A 151 -0.89 -11.61 0.21
CA GLN A 151 0.10 -12.62 -0.17
C GLN A 151 1.31 -12.63 0.79
N ILE A 152 1.85 -11.47 1.14
CA ILE A 152 2.97 -11.34 2.09
C ILE A 152 2.56 -11.90 3.46
N VAL A 153 1.39 -11.54 3.98
CA VAL A 153 0.87 -12.09 5.24
C VAL A 153 0.74 -13.61 5.18
N TYR A 154 0.22 -14.15 4.09
CA TYR A 154 0.08 -15.60 3.92
C TYR A 154 1.43 -16.30 3.88
N ILE A 155 2.39 -15.81 3.10
CA ILE A 155 3.75 -16.37 3.02
C ILE A 155 4.45 -16.29 4.38
N THR A 156 4.33 -15.15 5.09
CA THR A 156 4.92 -14.98 6.43
C THR A 156 4.39 -16.03 7.41
N LYS A 157 3.08 -16.29 7.40
CA LYS A 157 2.48 -17.35 8.24
C LYS A 157 2.93 -18.74 7.82
N LEU A 158 3.05 -18.99 6.53
CA LEU A 158 3.50 -20.28 6.00
C LEU A 158 4.93 -20.60 6.44
N ILE A 159 5.83 -19.63 6.39
CA ILE A 159 7.23 -19.79 6.78
C ILE A 159 7.39 -19.78 8.31
N GLY A 160 6.76 -18.80 8.97
CA GLY A 160 6.94 -18.55 10.41
C GLY A 160 6.14 -19.46 11.32
N GLY A 161 5.08 -20.11 10.83
CA GLY A 161 4.19 -20.97 11.61
C GLY A 161 3.48 -20.28 12.80
N LYS A 162 3.39 -18.95 12.78
CA LYS A 162 2.89 -18.15 13.92
C LYS A 162 1.67 -17.31 13.55
N ASP A 163 0.79 -17.08 14.53
CA ASP A 163 -0.23 -16.05 14.42
C ASP A 163 0.38 -14.65 14.57
N LEU A 164 0.14 -13.78 13.57
CA LEU A 164 0.63 -12.40 13.56
C LEU A 164 -0.15 -11.47 14.48
N GLY A 165 -1.27 -11.91 15.01
CA GLY A 165 -2.06 -11.20 16.03
C GLY A 165 -2.81 -9.96 15.54
N PHE A 166 -2.90 -9.70 14.22
CA PHE A 166 -3.50 -8.48 13.67
C PHE A 166 -4.97 -8.25 13.99
N TYR A 167 -5.66 -9.28 14.47
CA TYR A 167 -7.09 -9.26 14.79
C TYR A 167 -7.42 -9.77 16.21
N ARG A 168 -6.42 -9.83 17.11
CA ARG A 168 -6.61 -10.34 18.48
C ARG A 168 -7.66 -9.56 19.26
N GLU A 169 -7.76 -8.26 19.03
CA GLU A 169 -8.74 -7.42 19.70
C GLU A 169 -10.18 -7.74 19.26
N LEU A 170 -10.38 -8.05 17.96
CA LEU A 170 -11.69 -8.44 17.43
C LEU A 170 -12.20 -9.76 18.02
N THR A 171 -11.29 -10.72 18.26
CA THR A 171 -11.62 -12.01 18.86
C THR A 171 -11.89 -11.91 20.36
N ARG A 172 -11.29 -10.91 21.04
CA ARG A 172 -11.40 -10.72 22.49
C ARG A 172 -12.66 -9.99 22.92
N THR A 173 -13.22 -9.13 22.10
CA THR A 173 -14.35 -8.26 22.46
C THR A 173 -15.62 -8.50 21.66
N GLY A 174 -15.58 -9.29 20.59
CA GLY A 174 -16.72 -9.52 19.69
C GLY A 174 -17.25 -8.25 19.00
N ARG A 175 -16.59 -7.10 19.21
CA ARG A 175 -16.91 -5.82 18.57
C ARG A 175 -15.62 -5.14 18.11
N PRO A 176 -15.58 -4.61 16.87
CA PRO A 176 -14.55 -3.66 16.49
C PRO A 176 -14.69 -2.43 17.42
N SER A 177 -13.58 -1.92 17.93
CA SER A 177 -13.58 -0.63 18.61
C SER A 177 -13.96 0.44 17.55
N THR A 178 -15.19 0.92 17.61
CA THR A 178 -15.70 2.00 16.76
C THR A 178 -15.28 3.39 17.24
N GLU A 179 -14.33 3.43 18.19
CA GLU A 179 -13.77 4.68 18.68
C GLU A 179 -12.40 4.91 18.06
N ARG A 180 -12.40 5.46 16.86
CA ARG A 180 -11.37 6.37 16.38
C ARG A 180 -12.09 7.62 15.90
N GLU A 181 -12.26 8.53 16.84
CA GLU A 181 -12.56 9.93 16.55
C GLU A 181 -11.43 10.57 15.75
#